data_950b593b8865b7a9f1c3efe0c7be16a0
#
_entry.id   950b593b8865b7a9f1c3efe0c7be16a0
#
_cell.length_a   1.000
_cell.length_b   1.000
_cell.length_c   1.000
_cell.angle_alpha   90.00
_cell.angle_beta   90.00
_cell.angle_gamma   90.00
#
_symmetry.space_group_name_H-M   'P 1'
#
loop_
_entity.id
_entity.type
_entity.pdbx_description
1 polymer ?
#
loop_
_entity_poly.entity_id
_entity_poly.type
_entity_poly.pdbx_seq_one_letter_code
_entity_poly.pdbx_strand_id
1 'polypeptide(L)'
;LQEVMSGIPGSFLKWGLLMFFAIIMAILLVSRFVSYPTVVTAPVTITTYNSPASLIARSTGKIEKLLAGNEEYVKNEQPVAVIENIAHFEDVEILVSFLNSLKNDLQWIDKVSQYFPPASLSIGEVQSSYLRFMTIFNQYKEYLQQGYIQSKLRLLEEQIKKQEEYTIELFVQRRLSEEDLQLEQKSFLRDSILFYRGNYPISVNEFEKSKQSLLQRQSAYSSLKASIKNNESSMLRMKESHLDLQVQLEKELHQYRMDLEESFQLLGVATEQWKEKYLIESPVDGKVTLTSYWNENQIIKAGDVLVTVIPADRSMIIVRADIPSAGVGRVRVGQEVNIKLSGFPYMEFGMIKGKIRSLSLVPANDVYIAEIDLVNGMRSTYNIDLNFISEMTGTADIITEKSRLIYRFIKPLKALGR
;
A
#
# COMPACT_ATOMS: atom_id res chain seq x y z
N LEU A 1 -89.51 -32.17 -41.05
CA LEU A 1 -88.09 -31.83 -40.62
C LEU A 1 -87.20 -33.11 -40.38
N GLN A 2 -87.75 -34.31 -40.59
CA GLN A 2 -87.06 -35.57 -40.37
C GLN A 2 -86.45 -36.26 -41.62
N GLU A 3 -86.60 -35.69 -42.82
CA GLU A 3 -86.24 -36.30 -44.10
C GLU A 3 -85.03 -35.65 -44.77
N VAL A 4 -84.32 -34.71 -44.11
CA VAL A 4 -83.11 -34.04 -44.71
C VAL A 4 -81.78 -34.67 -44.16
N MET A 5 -81.82 -35.57 -43.13
CA MET A 5 -80.63 -36.12 -42.53
C MET A 5 -80.18 -37.53 -43.06
N SER A 6 -80.78 -38.06 -44.09
CA SER A 6 -80.44 -39.41 -44.55
C SER A 6 -79.64 -39.45 -45.89
N GLY A 7 -78.94 -38.39 -46.25
CA GLY A 7 -78.30 -38.33 -47.56
C GLY A 7 -76.82 -38.00 -47.59
N ILE A 8 -76.06 -38.22 -46.53
CA ILE A 8 -74.60 -38.11 -46.61
C ILE A 8 -74.01 -39.48 -46.95
N PRO A 9 -73.50 -39.69 -48.17
CA PRO A 9 -72.93 -40.97 -48.50
C PRO A 9 -71.69 -41.25 -47.64
N GLY A 10 -71.73 -42.42 -46.89
CA GLY A 10 -70.70 -42.81 -45.90
C GLY A 10 -69.25 -42.84 -46.44
N SER A 11 -69.11 -42.81 -47.81
CA SER A 11 -67.82 -42.66 -48.48
C SER A 11 -67.26 -41.25 -48.37
N PHE A 12 -68.07 -40.21 -48.38
CA PHE A 12 -67.65 -38.78 -48.26
C PHE A 12 -67.10 -38.47 -46.87
N LEU A 13 -67.75 -39.05 -45.86
CA LEU A 13 -67.27 -38.90 -44.42
C LEU A 13 -65.94 -39.67 -44.23
N LYS A 14 -65.81 -40.86 -44.82
CA LYS A 14 -64.55 -41.65 -44.76
C LYS A 14 -63.38 -40.96 -45.44
N TRP A 15 -63.62 -40.45 -46.67
CA TRP A 15 -62.59 -39.73 -47.45
C TRP A 15 -62.27 -38.39 -46.83
N GLY A 16 -63.23 -37.62 -46.24
CA GLY A 16 -63.01 -36.38 -45.51
C GLY A 16 -62.17 -36.60 -44.23
N LEU A 17 -62.51 -37.70 -43.49
CA LEU A 17 -61.74 -38.09 -42.29
C LEU A 17 -60.30 -38.53 -42.65
N LEU A 18 -60.15 -39.27 -43.69
CA LEU A 18 -58.82 -39.73 -44.18
C LEU A 18 -57.97 -38.55 -44.66
N MET A 19 -58.59 -37.58 -45.38
CA MET A 19 -57.92 -36.35 -45.79
C MET A 19 -57.50 -35.50 -44.60
N PHE A 20 -58.36 -35.40 -43.59
CA PHE A 20 -58.08 -34.66 -42.36
C PHE A 20 -56.89 -35.29 -41.61
N PHE A 21 -56.86 -36.62 -41.44
CA PHE A 21 -55.71 -37.35 -40.85
C PHE A 21 -54.44 -37.22 -41.70
N ALA A 22 -54.55 -37.25 -43.02
CA ALA A 22 -53.41 -37.07 -43.93
C ALA A 22 -52.82 -35.65 -43.79
N ILE A 23 -53.65 -34.62 -43.63
CA ILE A 23 -53.21 -33.24 -43.43
C ILE A 23 -52.52 -33.12 -42.03
N ILE A 24 -53.08 -33.67 -40.97
CA ILE A 24 -52.48 -33.68 -39.65
C ILE A 24 -51.13 -34.41 -39.67
N MET A 25 -51.08 -35.55 -40.36
CA MET A 25 -49.83 -36.33 -40.49
C MET A 25 -48.78 -35.56 -41.27
N ALA A 26 -49.17 -34.85 -42.34
CA ALA A 26 -48.29 -33.98 -43.10
C ALA A 26 -47.77 -32.80 -42.25
N ILE A 27 -48.61 -32.17 -41.44
CA ILE A 27 -48.23 -31.11 -40.51
C ILE A 27 -47.23 -31.65 -39.46
N LEU A 28 -47.48 -32.84 -38.91
CA LEU A 28 -46.59 -33.46 -37.95
C LEU A 28 -45.23 -33.83 -38.56
N LEU A 29 -45.25 -34.33 -39.84
CA LEU A 29 -44.00 -34.60 -40.55
C LEU A 29 -43.19 -33.33 -40.85
N VAL A 30 -43.83 -32.26 -41.33
CA VAL A 30 -43.18 -30.96 -41.54
C VAL A 30 -42.66 -30.40 -40.20
N SER A 31 -43.46 -30.49 -39.13
CA SER A 31 -43.07 -30.04 -37.80
C SER A 31 -41.83 -30.77 -37.21
N ARG A 32 -41.51 -31.99 -37.71
CA ARG A 32 -40.29 -32.74 -37.37
C ARG A 32 -39.03 -32.16 -38.02
N PHE A 33 -39.16 -31.58 -39.20
CA PHE A 33 -38.02 -31.00 -39.96
C PHE A 33 -37.78 -29.53 -39.59
N VAL A 34 -38.82 -28.78 -39.15
CA VAL A 34 -38.68 -27.38 -38.75
C VAL A 34 -38.14 -27.32 -37.35
N SER A 35 -36.92 -26.77 -37.19
CA SER A 35 -36.30 -26.46 -35.91
C SER A 35 -36.42 -24.99 -35.60
N TYR A 36 -36.87 -24.66 -34.41
CA TYR A 36 -36.96 -23.28 -33.91
C TYR A 36 -35.95 -23.10 -32.79
N PRO A 37 -35.08 -22.07 -32.85
CA PRO A 37 -34.14 -21.81 -31.79
C PRO A 37 -34.88 -21.30 -30.53
N THR A 38 -34.61 -21.91 -29.40
CA THR A 38 -35.04 -21.32 -28.09
C THR A 38 -34.04 -20.26 -27.71
N VAL A 39 -34.51 -19.08 -27.35
CA VAL A 39 -33.67 -17.96 -26.95
C VAL A 39 -33.89 -17.65 -25.48
N VAL A 40 -32.79 -17.26 -24.79
CA VAL A 40 -32.81 -16.66 -23.48
C VAL A 40 -32.45 -15.18 -23.68
N THR A 41 -33.37 -14.30 -23.36
CA THR A 41 -33.13 -12.85 -23.46
C THR A 41 -32.60 -12.32 -22.16
N ALA A 42 -31.53 -11.55 -22.22
CA ALA A 42 -30.87 -10.95 -21.07
C ALA A 42 -30.53 -9.48 -21.38
N PRO A 43 -30.63 -8.55 -20.43
CA PRO A 43 -30.06 -7.21 -20.59
C PRO A 43 -28.54 -7.31 -20.74
N VAL A 44 -27.99 -6.43 -21.58
CA VAL A 44 -26.54 -6.35 -21.82
C VAL A 44 -26.03 -4.93 -21.68
N THR A 45 -24.78 -4.85 -21.22
CA THR A 45 -24.00 -3.62 -21.25
C THR A 45 -22.71 -3.87 -22.02
N ILE A 46 -22.49 -3.09 -23.05
CA ILE A 46 -21.22 -3.07 -23.80
C ILE A 46 -20.34 -2.01 -23.17
N THR A 47 -19.18 -2.42 -22.69
CA THR A 47 -18.19 -1.55 -22.05
C THR A 47 -16.78 -1.93 -22.50
N THR A 48 -15.78 -1.19 -22.08
CA THR A 48 -14.37 -1.57 -22.26
C THR A 48 -13.89 -2.40 -21.07
N TYR A 49 -12.80 -3.16 -21.23
CA TYR A 49 -12.16 -3.88 -20.13
C TYR A 49 -11.80 -2.92 -18.99
N ASN A 50 -11.24 -1.76 -19.33
CA ASN A 50 -11.06 -0.65 -18.43
C ASN A 50 -12.33 0.21 -18.44
N SER A 51 -13.27 -0.07 -17.54
CA SER A 51 -14.52 0.71 -17.43
C SER A 51 -14.22 2.16 -17.06
N PRO A 52 -15.09 3.11 -17.48
CA PRO A 52 -14.99 4.49 -17.02
C PRO A 52 -14.95 4.57 -15.49
N ALA A 53 -14.03 5.35 -14.97
CA ALA A 53 -13.87 5.55 -13.53
C ALA A 53 -14.66 6.78 -13.09
N SER A 54 -15.70 6.58 -12.29
CA SER A 54 -16.47 7.68 -11.71
C SER A 54 -15.81 8.19 -10.45
N LEU A 55 -15.39 9.44 -10.43
CA LEU A 55 -14.78 10.11 -9.29
C LEU A 55 -15.86 10.68 -8.39
N ILE A 56 -15.94 10.13 -7.19
CA ILE A 56 -16.99 10.43 -6.22
C ILE A 56 -16.41 11.35 -5.14
N ALA A 57 -17.14 12.42 -4.80
CA ALA A 57 -16.78 13.28 -3.69
C ALA A 57 -16.87 12.52 -2.35
N ARG A 58 -15.83 12.57 -1.54
CA ARG A 58 -15.80 11.92 -0.22
C ARG A 58 -16.24 12.87 0.91
N SER A 59 -16.26 14.17 0.66
CA SER A 59 -16.74 15.20 1.58
C SER A 59 -17.77 16.10 0.93
N THR A 60 -18.60 16.72 1.77
CA THR A 60 -19.55 17.76 1.33
C THR A 60 -18.87 19.12 1.47
N GLY A 61 -18.91 19.94 0.43
CA GLY A 61 -18.32 21.28 0.41
C GLY A 61 -18.54 21.94 -0.94
N LYS A 62 -17.92 23.09 -1.16
CA LYS A 62 -17.83 23.69 -2.48
C LYS A 62 -16.64 23.11 -3.26
N ILE A 63 -16.73 23.13 -4.57
CA ILE A 63 -15.58 22.94 -5.43
C ILE A 63 -14.74 24.21 -5.34
N GLU A 64 -13.57 24.13 -4.70
CA GLU A 64 -12.65 25.25 -4.57
C GLU A 64 -11.92 25.53 -5.88
N LYS A 65 -11.37 24.46 -6.48
CA LYS A 65 -10.68 24.52 -7.77
C LYS A 65 -11.05 23.33 -8.63
N LEU A 66 -11.23 23.58 -9.91
CA LEU A 66 -11.35 22.57 -10.95
C LEU A 66 -10.06 22.58 -11.77
N LEU A 67 -9.19 21.59 -11.53
CA LEU A 67 -7.83 21.52 -12.09
C LEU A 67 -7.79 20.89 -13.48
N ALA A 68 -8.84 20.14 -13.86
CA ALA A 68 -8.96 19.55 -15.19
C ALA A 68 -10.28 19.94 -15.84
N GLY A 69 -10.21 20.38 -17.09
CA GLY A 69 -11.38 20.76 -17.91
C GLY A 69 -12.10 19.55 -18.52
N ASN A 70 -13.32 19.82 -19.06
CA ASN A 70 -14.04 18.80 -19.80
C ASN A 70 -13.26 18.39 -21.05
N GLU A 71 -13.19 17.10 -21.34
CA GLU A 71 -12.44 16.50 -22.45
C GLU A 71 -10.90 16.60 -22.35
N GLU A 72 -10.37 17.10 -21.26
CA GLU A 72 -8.93 17.14 -21.00
C GLU A 72 -8.38 15.77 -20.68
N TYR A 73 -7.13 15.48 -21.06
CA TYR A 73 -6.44 14.25 -20.77
C TYR A 73 -5.71 14.37 -19.44
N VAL A 74 -5.99 13.42 -18.54
CA VAL A 74 -5.35 13.34 -17.22
C VAL A 74 -4.60 12.00 -17.07
N LYS A 75 -3.55 12.03 -16.25
CA LYS A 75 -2.76 10.85 -15.88
C LYS A 75 -3.29 10.24 -14.58
N ASN A 76 -2.85 9.00 -14.33
CA ASN A 76 -3.05 8.35 -13.04
C ASN A 76 -2.47 9.23 -11.91
N GLU A 77 -3.19 9.34 -10.78
CA GLU A 77 -2.86 10.18 -9.62
C GLU A 77 -2.79 11.69 -9.90
N GLN A 78 -3.24 12.14 -11.08
CA GLN A 78 -3.32 13.58 -11.36
C GLN A 78 -4.53 14.19 -10.66
N PRO A 79 -4.34 15.30 -9.91
CA PRO A 79 -5.44 16.05 -9.31
C PRO A 79 -6.40 16.60 -10.37
N VAL A 80 -7.70 16.38 -10.15
CA VAL A 80 -8.79 16.82 -11.04
C VAL A 80 -9.58 17.96 -10.43
N ALA A 81 -9.85 17.89 -9.11
CA ALA A 81 -10.57 18.92 -8.39
C ALA A 81 -10.21 18.94 -6.91
N VAL A 82 -10.39 20.09 -6.27
CA VAL A 82 -10.20 20.32 -4.84
C VAL A 82 -11.53 20.75 -4.22
N ILE A 83 -11.94 20.10 -3.14
CA ILE A 83 -13.10 20.47 -2.33
C ILE A 83 -12.66 21.48 -1.27
N GLU A 84 -13.42 22.56 -1.10
CA GLU A 84 -13.18 23.64 -0.14
C GLU A 84 -12.91 23.08 1.28
N ASN A 85 -11.83 23.54 1.85
CA ASN A 85 -11.40 23.18 3.21
C ASN A 85 -10.57 24.33 3.81
N ILE A 86 -10.07 24.15 5.05
CA ILE A 86 -9.32 25.18 5.77
C ILE A 86 -7.87 25.30 5.25
N ALA A 87 -7.34 24.27 4.57
CA ALA A 87 -5.98 24.27 4.04
C ALA A 87 -5.92 24.99 2.69
N HIS A 88 -4.80 25.66 2.42
CA HIS A 88 -4.48 26.11 1.07
C HIS A 88 -3.88 24.96 0.27
N PHE A 89 -4.46 24.66 -0.87
CA PHE A 89 -4.03 23.53 -1.72
C PHE A 89 -2.55 23.60 -2.08
N GLU A 90 -2.05 24.79 -2.43
CA GLU A 90 -0.64 25.00 -2.78
C GLU A 90 0.32 24.67 -1.62
N ASP A 91 -0.07 25.00 -0.39
CA ASP A 91 0.72 24.69 0.81
C ASP A 91 0.79 23.19 1.08
N VAL A 92 -0.30 22.47 0.79
CA VAL A 92 -0.31 21.00 0.86
C VAL A 92 0.56 20.39 -0.23
N GLU A 93 0.56 20.90 -1.47
CA GLU A 93 1.47 20.46 -2.53
C GLU A 93 2.94 20.63 -2.15
N ILE A 94 3.30 21.78 -1.54
CA ILE A 94 4.65 22.03 -1.02
C ILE A 94 5.01 20.98 0.05
N LEU A 95 4.09 20.69 0.97
CA LEU A 95 4.29 19.67 1.99
C LEU A 95 4.49 18.28 1.38
N VAL A 96 3.64 17.89 0.42
CA VAL A 96 3.74 16.60 -0.29
C VAL A 96 5.08 16.47 -1.02
N SER A 97 5.52 17.52 -1.70
CA SER A 97 6.81 17.56 -2.39
C SER A 97 7.96 17.39 -1.41
N PHE A 98 7.89 18.04 -0.24
CA PHE A 98 8.87 17.89 0.82
C PHE A 98 8.88 16.46 1.37
N LEU A 99 7.73 15.88 1.70
CA LEU A 99 7.62 14.49 2.19
C LEU A 99 8.18 13.48 1.17
N ASN A 100 7.90 13.67 -0.11
CA ASN A 100 8.43 12.84 -1.18
C ASN A 100 9.95 12.95 -1.30
N SER A 101 10.52 14.14 -1.09
CA SER A 101 11.97 14.33 -1.06
C SER A 101 12.64 13.54 0.07
N LEU A 102 11.99 13.45 1.24
CA LEU A 102 12.46 12.64 2.36
C LEU A 102 12.29 11.12 2.09
N LYS A 103 11.14 10.70 1.54
CA LYS A 103 10.90 9.29 1.18
C LYS A 103 11.93 8.73 0.19
N ASN A 104 12.40 9.57 -0.73
CA ASN A 104 13.37 9.18 -1.76
C ASN A 104 14.81 9.03 -1.23
N ASP A 105 15.14 9.60 -0.08
CA ASP A 105 16.44 9.42 0.58
C ASP A 105 16.30 8.51 1.79
N LEU A 106 16.62 7.22 1.65
CA LEU A 106 16.55 6.24 2.74
C LEU A 106 17.40 6.61 3.96
N GLN A 107 18.32 7.54 3.82
CA GLN A 107 19.23 7.99 4.89
C GLN A 107 18.92 9.42 5.36
N TRP A 108 17.76 9.98 5.06
CA TRP A 108 17.41 11.35 5.38
C TRP A 108 17.50 11.69 6.88
N ILE A 109 17.20 10.71 7.76
CA ILE A 109 17.30 10.89 9.21
C ILE A 109 18.76 11.15 9.63
N ASP A 110 19.71 10.44 9.03
CA ASP A 110 21.14 10.64 9.32
C ASP A 110 21.67 11.98 8.75
N LYS A 111 20.99 12.47 7.71
CA LYS A 111 21.30 13.74 7.02
C LYS A 111 20.33 14.86 7.38
N VAL A 112 19.65 14.78 8.53
CA VAL A 112 18.60 15.75 8.92
C VAL A 112 19.06 17.20 8.84
N SER A 113 20.35 17.47 9.06
CA SER A 113 20.92 18.81 9.01
C SER A 113 20.90 19.44 7.61
N GLN A 114 20.78 18.64 6.54
CA GLN A 114 20.74 19.08 5.16
C GLN A 114 19.33 19.44 4.68
N TYR A 115 18.31 19.04 5.42
CA TYR A 115 16.91 19.30 5.08
C TYR A 115 16.39 20.52 5.82
N PHE A 116 15.47 21.23 5.14
CA PHE A 116 14.82 22.43 5.66
C PHE A 116 13.31 22.29 5.41
N PRO A 117 12.54 21.88 6.41
CA PRO A 117 11.09 21.82 6.28
C PRO A 117 10.51 23.20 5.94
N PRO A 118 9.48 23.25 5.08
CA PRO A 118 8.84 24.52 4.72
C PRO A 118 8.30 25.24 5.93
N ALA A 119 8.47 26.55 6.00
CA ALA A 119 7.92 27.35 7.09
C ALA A 119 6.56 27.95 6.70
N SER A 120 5.71 28.20 7.68
CA SER A 120 4.47 28.98 7.55
C SER A 120 3.45 28.40 6.57
N LEU A 121 3.23 27.07 6.56
CA LEU A 121 2.20 26.43 5.79
C LEU A 121 0.83 26.54 6.48
N SER A 122 -0.23 26.79 5.67
CA SER A 122 -1.64 26.73 6.07
C SER A 122 -2.25 25.43 5.54
N ILE A 123 -2.12 24.36 6.31
CA ILE A 123 -2.47 22.97 5.89
C ILE A 123 -3.65 22.37 6.68
N GLY A 124 -4.44 23.22 7.34
CA GLY A 124 -5.71 22.84 7.97
C GLY A 124 -5.60 21.67 8.95
N GLU A 125 -6.32 20.57 8.68
CA GLU A 125 -6.36 19.40 9.56
C GLU A 125 -4.98 18.72 9.73
N VAL A 126 -4.06 18.88 8.78
CA VAL A 126 -2.69 18.31 8.83
C VAL A 126 -1.76 19.11 9.73
N GLN A 127 -2.14 20.36 10.11
CA GLN A 127 -1.29 21.30 10.83
C GLN A 127 -0.71 20.73 12.13
N SER A 128 -1.51 20.01 12.91
CA SER A 128 -1.08 19.44 14.19
C SER A 128 0.03 18.40 14.03
N SER A 129 -0.11 17.52 13.04
CA SER A 129 0.89 16.49 12.72
C SER A 129 2.18 17.12 12.19
N TYR A 130 2.06 18.16 11.36
CA TYR A 130 3.20 18.89 10.83
C TYR A 130 3.97 19.62 11.94
N LEU A 131 3.29 20.30 12.85
CA LEU A 131 3.94 20.98 13.99
C LEU A 131 4.65 19.99 14.92
N ARG A 132 4.06 18.81 15.17
CA ARG A 132 4.72 17.74 15.91
C ARG A 132 6.01 17.28 15.22
N PHE A 133 5.94 17.00 13.92
CA PHE A 133 7.09 16.64 13.12
C PHE A 133 8.18 17.72 13.17
N MET A 134 7.82 18.98 12.94
CA MET A 134 8.73 20.12 12.99
C MET A 134 9.44 20.26 14.34
N THR A 135 8.69 20.07 15.43
CA THR A 135 9.25 20.14 16.78
C THR A 135 10.33 19.07 16.99
N ILE A 136 10.02 17.82 16.68
CA ILE A 136 10.95 16.70 16.85
C ILE A 136 12.14 16.84 15.88
N PHE A 137 11.88 17.24 14.63
CA PHE A 137 12.91 17.49 13.63
C PHE A 137 13.93 18.54 14.10
N ASN A 138 13.45 19.67 14.60
CA ASN A 138 14.32 20.74 15.11
C ASN A 138 15.06 20.32 16.37
N GLN A 139 14.42 19.61 17.30
CA GLN A 139 15.08 19.08 18.51
C GLN A 139 16.22 18.12 18.17
N TYR A 140 16.00 17.19 17.24
CA TYR A 140 17.05 16.26 16.81
C TYR A 140 18.19 16.99 16.08
N LYS A 141 17.87 17.92 15.18
CA LYS A 141 18.85 18.75 14.48
C LYS A 141 19.70 19.57 15.45
N GLU A 142 19.06 20.20 16.44
CA GLU A 142 19.75 20.97 17.47
C GLU A 142 20.64 20.07 18.36
N TYR A 143 20.13 18.91 18.77
CA TYR A 143 20.90 17.93 19.53
C TYR A 143 22.19 17.51 18.81
N LEU A 144 22.11 17.24 17.50
CA LEU A 144 23.29 16.90 16.69
C LEU A 144 24.27 18.07 16.56
N GLN A 145 23.77 19.30 16.44
CA GLN A 145 24.60 20.51 16.32
C GLN A 145 25.32 20.86 17.62
N GLN A 146 24.66 20.72 18.76
CA GLN A 146 25.25 21.02 20.06
C GLN A 146 26.39 20.06 20.42
N GLY A 147 26.26 18.78 20.07
CA GLY A 147 27.30 17.77 20.28
C GLY A 147 27.81 17.68 21.73
N TYR A 148 26.92 17.95 22.72
CA TYR A 148 27.32 18.06 24.13
C TYR A 148 27.96 16.77 24.66
N ILE A 149 27.29 15.62 24.45
CA ILE A 149 27.80 14.33 24.96
C ILE A 149 29.08 13.92 24.24
N GLN A 150 29.17 14.17 22.93
CA GLN A 150 30.38 13.91 22.14
C GLN A 150 31.58 14.74 22.67
N SER A 151 31.33 16.01 22.99
CA SER A 151 32.37 16.88 23.56
C SER A 151 32.82 16.40 24.93
N LYS A 152 31.88 15.91 25.75
CA LYS A 152 32.16 15.36 27.08
C LYS A 152 32.92 14.04 27.01
N LEU A 153 32.59 13.16 26.06
CA LEU A 153 33.32 11.92 25.78
C LEU A 153 34.77 12.23 25.41
N ARG A 154 35.00 13.15 24.46
CA ARG A 154 36.35 13.55 24.05
C ARG A 154 37.19 14.08 25.23
N LEU A 155 36.58 14.91 26.08
CA LEU A 155 37.26 15.43 27.26
C LEU A 155 37.65 14.29 28.20
N LEU A 156 36.76 13.33 28.42
CA LEU A 156 37.02 12.19 29.31
C LEU A 156 38.10 11.25 28.73
N GLU A 157 38.13 11.06 27.41
CA GLU A 157 39.19 10.34 26.71
C GLU A 157 40.58 10.98 26.93
N GLU A 158 40.65 12.32 26.82
CA GLU A 158 41.89 13.05 27.13
C GLU A 158 42.31 12.88 28.60
N GLN A 159 41.33 12.90 29.52
CA GLN A 159 41.64 12.65 30.96
C GLN A 159 42.17 11.23 31.19
N ILE A 160 41.52 10.23 30.57
CA ILE A 160 41.98 8.82 30.66
C ILE A 160 43.41 8.68 30.12
N LYS A 161 43.70 9.30 28.98
CA LYS A 161 45.03 9.30 28.39
C LYS A 161 46.09 9.92 29.34
N LYS A 162 45.81 11.06 29.94
CA LYS A 162 46.71 11.67 30.92
C LYS A 162 46.92 10.82 32.16
N GLN A 163 45.88 10.13 32.58
CA GLN A 163 45.98 9.21 33.72
C GLN A 163 46.79 7.95 33.37
N GLU A 164 46.73 7.47 32.13
CA GLU A 164 47.58 6.38 31.65
C GLU A 164 49.06 6.80 31.58
N GLU A 165 49.36 8.01 31.09
CA GLU A 165 50.71 8.57 31.10
C GLU A 165 51.26 8.64 32.52
N TYR A 166 50.48 9.15 33.48
CA TYR A 166 50.84 9.20 34.87
C TYR A 166 51.06 7.81 35.48
N THR A 167 50.27 6.83 35.12
CA THR A 167 50.43 5.45 35.56
C THR A 167 51.80 4.88 35.12
N ILE A 168 52.23 5.19 33.91
CA ILE A 168 53.56 4.75 33.37
C ILE A 168 54.68 5.36 34.24
N GLU A 169 54.59 6.64 34.61
CA GLU A 169 55.56 7.30 35.47
C GLU A 169 55.62 6.64 36.85
N LEU A 170 54.46 6.33 37.46
CA LEU A 170 54.41 5.61 38.74
C LEU A 170 55.05 4.22 38.67
N PHE A 171 54.92 3.50 37.55
CA PHE A 171 55.58 2.20 37.36
C PHE A 171 57.12 2.35 37.27
N VAL A 172 57.60 3.42 36.62
CA VAL A 172 59.04 3.72 36.58
C VAL A 172 59.54 4.03 38.00
N GLN A 173 58.82 4.88 38.72
CA GLN A 173 59.20 5.19 40.14
C GLN A 173 59.15 3.95 41.02
N ARG A 174 58.16 3.08 40.86
CA ARG A 174 58.11 1.80 41.62
C ARG A 174 59.34 0.92 41.34
N ARG A 175 59.76 0.78 40.07
CA ARG A 175 60.93 0.00 39.71
C ARG A 175 62.20 0.56 40.40
N LEU A 176 62.42 1.88 40.35
CA LEU A 176 63.55 2.55 41.01
C LEU A 176 63.52 2.36 42.54
N SER A 177 62.34 2.50 43.14
CA SER A 177 62.15 2.29 44.59
C SER A 177 62.33 0.85 45.01
N GLU A 178 62.02 -0.11 44.14
CA GLU A 178 62.23 -1.57 44.33
C GLU A 178 63.73 -1.91 44.31
N GLU A 179 64.47 -1.35 43.34
CA GLU A 179 65.93 -1.49 43.25
C GLU A 179 66.62 -0.88 44.49
N ASP A 180 66.20 0.31 44.91
CA ASP A 180 66.72 0.98 46.12
C ASP A 180 66.47 0.14 47.40
N LEU A 181 65.22 -0.36 47.54
CA LEU A 181 64.91 -1.29 48.64
C LEU A 181 65.75 -2.57 48.63
N GLN A 182 66.01 -3.16 47.47
CA GLN A 182 66.87 -4.34 47.35
C GLN A 182 68.34 -4.05 47.77
N LEU A 183 68.85 -2.88 47.40
CA LEU A 183 70.23 -2.46 47.84
C LEU A 183 70.28 -2.26 49.36
N GLU A 184 69.27 -1.61 49.92
CA GLU A 184 69.20 -1.42 51.38
C GLU A 184 69.00 -2.74 52.12
N GLN A 185 68.24 -3.69 51.61
CA GLN A 185 68.09 -5.04 52.16
C GLN A 185 69.46 -5.77 52.18
N LYS A 186 70.25 -5.69 51.12
CA LYS A 186 71.59 -6.26 51.05
C LYS A 186 72.56 -5.61 52.03
N SER A 187 72.47 -4.24 52.21
CA SER A 187 73.26 -3.49 53.18
C SER A 187 72.91 -3.92 54.59
N PHE A 188 71.65 -3.94 54.94
CA PHE A 188 71.13 -4.34 56.24
C PHE A 188 71.52 -5.82 56.56
N LEU A 189 71.46 -6.72 55.59
CA LEU A 189 71.87 -8.10 55.75
C LEU A 189 73.38 -8.19 56.07
N ARG A 190 74.21 -7.41 55.40
CA ARG A 190 75.62 -7.30 55.66
C ARG A 190 75.91 -6.78 57.06
N ASP A 191 75.23 -5.66 57.43
CA ASP A 191 75.38 -5.04 58.78
C ASP A 191 74.90 -6.00 59.87
N SER A 192 73.84 -6.75 59.65
CA SER A 192 73.32 -7.79 60.53
C SER A 192 74.32 -8.91 60.78
N ILE A 193 75.00 -9.39 59.71
CA ILE A 193 76.03 -10.39 59.83
C ILE A 193 77.21 -9.86 60.63
N LEU A 194 77.65 -8.61 60.40
CA LEU A 194 78.74 -7.99 61.14
C LEU A 194 78.38 -7.76 62.62
N PHE A 195 77.14 -7.38 62.91
CA PHE A 195 76.70 -7.20 64.32
C PHE A 195 76.65 -8.50 65.10
N TYR A 196 76.14 -9.58 64.49
CA TYR A 196 75.98 -10.86 65.23
C TYR A 196 77.17 -11.85 65.12
N ARG A 197 77.97 -11.74 64.04
CA ARG A 197 79.04 -12.76 63.78
C ARG A 197 80.40 -12.19 63.44
N GLY A 198 80.60 -10.88 63.33
CA GLY A 198 81.81 -10.25 62.85
C GLY A 198 82.89 -10.12 63.92
N ASN A 199 84.16 -10.24 63.53
CA ASN A 199 85.34 -9.94 64.36
C ASN A 199 85.56 -8.41 64.60
N TYR A 200 84.78 -7.59 63.86
CA TYR A 200 84.75 -6.16 63.97
C TYR A 200 83.27 -5.74 64.19
N PRO A 201 82.79 -5.68 65.46
CA PRO A 201 81.38 -5.38 65.73
C PRO A 201 81.05 -3.94 65.38
N ILE A 202 79.97 -3.73 64.67
CA ILE A 202 79.38 -2.42 64.49
C ILE A 202 78.64 -2.04 65.77
N SER A 203 78.49 -0.73 66.05
CA SER A 203 77.81 -0.31 67.26
C SER A 203 76.30 -0.60 67.16
N VAL A 204 75.61 -0.72 68.33
CA VAL A 204 74.14 -0.89 68.39
C VAL A 204 73.44 0.23 67.67
N ASN A 205 73.97 1.46 67.82
CA ASN A 205 73.37 2.63 67.18
C ASN A 205 73.48 2.58 65.63
N GLU A 206 74.59 2.09 65.08
CA GLU A 206 74.74 1.90 63.61
C GLU A 206 73.83 0.82 63.10
N PHE A 207 73.63 -0.26 63.80
CA PHE A 207 72.73 -1.34 63.46
C PHE A 207 71.26 -0.88 63.48
N GLU A 208 70.82 -0.12 64.56
CA GLU A 208 69.53 0.45 64.66
C GLU A 208 69.24 1.47 63.51
N LYS A 209 70.27 2.26 63.16
CA LYS A 209 70.15 3.21 62.04
C LYS A 209 69.97 2.51 60.68
N SER A 210 70.74 1.40 60.47
CA SER A 210 70.59 0.56 59.26
C SER A 210 69.19 -0.06 59.20
N LYS A 211 68.67 -0.55 60.32
CA LYS A 211 67.28 -1.06 60.40
C LYS A 211 66.26 0.00 60.15
N GLN A 212 66.42 1.19 60.65
CA GLN A 212 65.51 2.34 60.41
C GLN A 212 65.50 2.78 58.96
N SER A 213 66.71 2.77 58.27
CA SER A 213 66.82 3.05 56.85
C SER A 213 66.05 2.03 56.03
N LEU A 214 66.24 0.73 56.32
CA LEU A 214 65.48 -0.31 55.64
C LEU A 214 63.93 -0.14 55.79
N LEU A 215 63.46 0.12 57.01
CA LEU A 215 62.00 0.35 57.24
C LEU A 215 61.49 1.56 56.51
N GLN A 216 62.27 2.64 56.38
CA GLN A 216 61.91 3.81 55.60
C GLN A 216 61.77 3.50 54.12
N ARG A 217 62.71 2.77 53.51
CA ARG A 217 62.63 2.32 52.09
C ARG A 217 61.48 1.39 51.86
N GLN A 218 61.23 0.46 52.78
CA GLN A 218 60.08 -0.44 52.71
C GLN A 218 58.74 0.29 52.80
N SER A 219 58.63 1.29 53.66
CA SER A 219 57.46 2.15 53.78
C SER A 219 57.21 2.98 52.50
N ALA A 220 58.29 3.58 51.94
CA ALA A 220 58.24 4.33 50.69
C ALA A 220 57.76 3.47 49.51
N TYR A 221 58.33 2.26 49.37
CA TYR A 221 57.89 1.32 48.35
C TYR A 221 56.43 0.88 48.49
N SER A 222 55.99 0.60 49.75
CA SER A 222 54.61 0.24 50.05
C SER A 222 53.62 1.39 49.76
N SER A 223 54.01 2.63 50.10
CA SER A 223 53.23 3.82 49.79
C SER A 223 53.03 4.04 48.27
N LEU A 224 54.12 3.85 47.52
CA LEU A 224 54.07 3.97 46.06
C LEU A 224 53.20 2.89 45.43
N LYS A 225 53.29 1.65 45.92
CA LYS A 225 52.41 0.55 45.51
C LYS A 225 50.91 0.87 45.78
N ALA A 226 50.61 1.47 46.92
CA ALA A 226 49.26 1.93 47.26
C ALA A 226 48.78 3.05 46.30
N SER A 227 49.68 4.01 45.96
CA SER A 227 49.38 5.09 45.00
C SER A 227 49.08 4.54 43.62
N ILE A 228 49.81 3.53 43.12
CA ILE A 228 49.52 2.88 41.86
C ILE A 228 48.12 2.25 41.88
N LYS A 229 47.82 1.49 42.94
CA LYS A 229 46.51 0.84 43.09
C LYS A 229 45.34 1.83 43.14
N ASN A 230 45.54 2.94 43.82
CA ASN A 230 44.56 4.05 43.87
C ASN A 230 44.34 4.70 42.48
N ASN A 231 45.45 4.88 41.74
CA ASN A 231 45.43 5.41 40.38
C ASN A 231 44.74 4.44 39.41
N GLU A 232 45.02 3.16 39.46
CA GLU A 232 44.30 2.14 38.67
C GLU A 232 42.80 2.13 38.97
N SER A 233 42.41 2.25 40.25
CA SER A 233 41.00 2.32 40.63
C SER A 233 40.32 3.63 40.12
N SER A 234 41.06 4.74 40.09
CA SER A 234 40.56 6.00 39.52
C SER A 234 40.37 5.91 38.02
N MET A 235 41.33 5.29 37.30
CA MET A 235 41.26 5.06 35.87
C MET A 235 40.09 4.14 35.52
N LEU A 236 39.85 3.09 36.32
CA LEU A 236 38.68 2.21 36.10
C LEU A 236 37.36 2.95 36.18
N ARG A 237 37.20 3.83 37.19
CA ARG A 237 36.00 4.69 37.32
C ARG A 237 35.82 5.64 36.13
N MET A 238 36.92 6.20 35.61
CA MET A 238 36.86 7.07 34.42
C MET A 238 36.43 6.27 33.19
N LYS A 239 36.94 5.03 33.00
CA LYS A 239 36.55 4.14 31.90
C LYS A 239 35.08 3.70 32.02
N GLU A 240 34.59 3.44 33.23
CA GLU A 240 33.17 3.17 33.51
C GLU A 240 32.31 4.36 33.12
N SER A 241 32.66 5.57 33.58
CA SER A 241 31.94 6.81 33.21
C SER A 241 31.95 7.09 31.70
N HIS A 242 33.05 6.75 31.02
CA HIS A 242 33.13 6.86 29.55
C HIS A 242 32.15 5.90 28.87
N LEU A 243 32.08 4.65 29.31
CA LEU A 243 31.12 3.67 28.79
C LEU A 243 29.66 4.11 29.02
N ASP A 244 29.35 4.61 30.21
CA ASP A 244 28.02 5.12 30.56
C ASP A 244 27.57 6.26 29.61
N LEU A 245 28.50 7.19 29.34
CA LEU A 245 28.24 8.29 28.39
C LEU A 245 28.06 7.81 26.96
N GLN A 246 28.80 6.76 26.52
CA GLN A 246 28.60 6.15 25.21
C GLN A 246 27.20 5.51 25.09
N VAL A 247 26.81 4.73 26.09
CA VAL A 247 25.48 4.10 26.14
C VAL A 247 24.38 5.16 26.17
N GLN A 248 24.57 6.25 26.92
CA GLN A 248 23.64 7.36 26.96
C GLN A 248 23.50 8.02 25.58
N LEU A 249 24.60 8.29 24.89
CA LEU A 249 24.61 8.88 23.54
C LEU A 249 23.84 8.00 22.56
N GLU A 250 24.14 6.70 22.52
CA GLU A 250 23.47 5.75 21.64
C GLU A 250 21.96 5.68 21.92
N LYS A 251 21.58 5.64 23.19
CA LYS A 251 20.18 5.62 23.61
C LYS A 251 19.44 6.88 23.20
N GLU A 252 20.03 8.07 23.42
CA GLU A 252 19.39 9.34 23.04
C GLU A 252 19.29 9.48 21.51
N LEU A 253 20.31 9.12 20.76
CA LEU A 253 20.27 9.10 19.29
C LEU A 253 19.20 8.15 18.77
N HIS A 254 19.12 6.95 19.35
CA HIS A 254 18.09 5.99 18.97
C HIS A 254 16.68 6.52 19.24
N GLN A 255 16.47 7.15 20.42
CA GLN A 255 15.18 7.72 20.78
C GLN A 255 14.77 8.84 19.81
N TYR A 256 15.66 9.79 19.51
CA TYR A 256 15.37 10.86 18.55
C TYR A 256 15.03 10.33 17.15
N ARG A 257 15.76 9.30 16.69
CA ARG A 257 15.47 8.65 15.41
C ARG A 257 14.09 8.01 15.37
N MET A 258 13.74 7.28 16.42
CA MET A 258 12.42 6.63 16.53
C MET A 258 11.29 7.66 16.58
N ASP A 259 11.44 8.71 17.39
CA ASP A 259 10.43 9.75 17.52
C ASP A 259 10.25 10.52 16.20
N LEU A 260 11.35 10.78 15.50
CA LEU A 260 11.32 11.45 14.20
C LEU A 260 10.66 10.58 13.13
N GLU A 261 11.00 9.30 13.07
CA GLU A 261 10.39 8.32 12.18
C GLU A 261 8.88 8.22 12.44
N GLU A 262 8.46 8.05 13.70
CA GLU A 262 7.05 8.00 14.08
C GLU A 262 6.31 9.27 13.65
N SER A 263 6.88 10.44 13.95
CA SER A 263 6.24 11.72 13.59
C SER A 263 6.13 11.92 12.08
N PHE A 264 7.11 11.44 11.30
CA PHE A 264 7.08 11.44 9.84
C PHE A 264 5.98 10.53 9.30
N GLN A 265 5.83 9.32 9.83
CA GLN A 265 4.78 8.39 9.45
C GLN A 265 3.38 8.97 9.77
N LEU A 266 3.20 9.53 10.96
CA LEU A 266 1.93 10.17 11.35
C LEU A 266 1.59 11.36 10.45
N LEU A 267 2.58 12.17 10.08
CA LEU A 267 2.39 13.26 9.14
C LEU A 267 2.01 12.75 7.75
N GLY A 268 2.66 11.69 7.27
CA GLY A 268 2.32 11.03 6.01
C GLY A 268 0.87 10.53 6.00
N VAL A 269 0.44 9.84 7.05
CA VAL A 269 -0.95 9.35 7.19
C VAL A 269 -1.95 10.52 7.19
N ALA A 270 -1.68 11.58 7.97
CA ALA A 270 -2.56 12.76 8.02
C ALA A 270 -2.67 13.44 6.65
N THR A 271 -1.57 13.51 5.90
CA THR A 271 -1.55 14.10 4.55
C THR A 271 -2.35 13.25 3.56
N GLU A 272 -2.21 11.93 3.58
CA GLU A 272 -3.00 11.04 2.72
C GLU A 272 -4.49 11.06 3.07
N GLN A 273 -4.85 11.12 4.35
CA GLN A 273 -6.24 11.30 4.80
C GLN A 273 -6.84 12.61 4.30
N TRP A 274 -6.07 13.71 4.31
CA TRP A 274 -6.49 14.98 3.76
C TRP A 274 -6.71 14.89 2.25
N LYS A 275 -5.79 14.29 1.50
CA LYS A 275 -5.93 14.05 0.06
C LYS A 275 -7.18 13.23 -0.24
N GLU A 276 -7.34 12.09 0.42
CA GLU A 276 -8.51 11.24 0.25
C GLU A 276 -9.82 11.97 0.48
N LYS A 277 -9.86 12.92 1.41
CA LYS A 277 -11.08 13.62 1.82
C LYS A 277 -11.42 14.79 0.91
N TYR A 278 -10.42 15.55 0.46
CA TYR A 278 -10.62 16.82 -0.21
C TYR A 278 -10.08 16.90 -1.63
N LEU A 279 -9.15 16.01 -2.01
CA LEU A 279 -8.56 15.99 -3.34
C LEU A 279 -9.19 14.87 -4.17
N ILE A 280 -9.68 15.22 -5.35
CA ILE A 280 -10.21 14.26 -6.30
C ILE A 280 -9.14 14.02 -7.36
N GLU A 281 -8.56 12.82 -7.36
CA GLU A 281 -7.50 12.41 -8.27
C GLU A 281 -8.00 11.35 -9.24
N SER A 282 -7.42 11.31 -10.43
CA SER A 282 -7.74 10.30 -11.44
C SER A 282 -7.07 8.96 -11.08
N PRO A 283 -7.81 7.84 -11.00
CA PRO A 283 -7.23 6.52 -10.74
C PRO A 283 -6.64 5.87 -11.99
N VAL A 284 -6.80 6.46 -13.17
CA VAL A 284 -6.35 5.92 -14.46
C VAL A 284 -5.99 7.03 -15.44
N ASP A 285 -5.14 6.70 -16.40
CA ASP A 285 -4.89 7.57 -17.55
C ASP A 285 -6.11 7.64 -18.44
N GLY A 286 -6.64 8.84 -18.72
CA GLY A 286 -7.83 8.94 -19.52
C GLY A 286 -8.32 10.36 -19.77
N LYS A 287 -9.48 10.46 -20.41
CA LYS A 287 -10.14 11.71 -20.75
C LYS A 287 -11.24 12.04 -19.74
N VAL A 288 -11.19 13.22 -19.19
CA VAL A 288 -12.16 13.74 -18.22
C VAL A 288 -13.50 14.04 -18.90
N THR A 289 -14.58 13.61 -18.31
CA THR A 289 -15.95 13.99 -18.68
C THR A 289 -16.66 14.53 -17.45
N LEU A 290 -16.98 15.82 -17.50
CA LEU A 290 -17.77 16.48 -16.46
C LEU A 290 -19.24 16.08 -16.61
N THR A 291 -19.88 15.68 -15.51
CA THR A 291 -21.29 15.23 -15.56
C THR A 291 -22.26 16.30 -15.11
N SER A 292 -22.33 16.59 -13.83
CA SER A 292 -23.31 17.53 -13.23
C SER A 292 -22.65 18.81 -12.71
N TYR A 293 -21.34 18.82 -12.55
CA TYR A 293 -20.58 19.93 -11.96
C TYR A 293 -19.58 20.46 -12.99
N TRP A 294 -19.78 21.74 -13.40
CA TRP A 294 -19.05 22.34 -14.52
C TRP A 294 -18.18 23.53 -14.11
N ASN A 295 -18.48 24.09 -12.93
CA ASN A 295 -17.84 25.31 -12.47
C ASN A 295 -17.39 25.22 -11.01
N GLU A 296 -16.37 26.00 -10.70
CA GLU A 296 -15.97 26.28 -9.33
C GLU A 296 -17.12 26.92 -8.52
N ASN A 297 -17.04 26.86 -7.20
CA ASN A 297 -18.04 27.35 -6.25
C ASN A 297 -19.40 26.62 -6.25
N GLN A 298 -19.55 25.54 -7.00
CA GLN A 298 -20.74 24.67 -6.89
C GLN A 298 -20.62 23.79 -5.63
N ILE A 299 -21.76 23.59 -4.95
CA ILE A 299 -21.80 22.72 -3.76
C ILE A 299 -21.98 21.27 -4.20
N ILE A 300 -21.07 20.42 -3.77
CA ILE A 300 -21.11 18.97 -3.98
C ILE A 300 -21.35 18.27 -2.63
N LYS A 301 -22.10 17.18 -2.66
CA LYS A 301 -22.35 16.34 -1.48
C LYS A 301 -21.46 15.09 -1.52
N ALA A 302 -21.10 14.58 -0.35
CA ALA A 302 -20.44 13.29 -0.25
C ALA A 302 -21.30 12.20 -0.92
N GLY A 303 -20.71 11.42 -1.82
CA GLY A 303 -21.39 10.42 -2.63
C GLY A 303 -21.76 10.87 -4.04
N ASP A 304 -21.73 12.17 -4.35
CA ASP A 304 -22.00 12.66 -5.70
C ASP A 304 -20.83 12.38 -6.65
N VAL A 305 -21.15 12.02 -7.89
CA VAL A 305 -20.15 11.85 -8.96
C VAL A 305 -19.83 13.24 -9.52
N LEU A 306 -18.60 13.68 -9.32
CA LEU A 306 -18.11 14.94 -9.86
C LEU A 306 -17.71 14.79 -11.33
N VAL A 307 -16.89 13.79 -11.61
CA VAL A 307 -16.21 13.60 -12.89
C VAL A 307 -16.19 12.12 -13.23
N THR A 308 -16.23 11.78 -14.51
CA THR A 308 -15.95 10.43 -14.99
C THR A 308 -14.72 10.49 -15.89
N VAL A 309 -13.72 9.66 -15.59
CA VAL A 309 -12.53 9.50 -16.43
C VAL A 309 -12.71 8.29 -17.34
N ILE A 310 -12.66 8.54 -18.64
CA ILE A 310 -12.75 7.50 -19.66
C ILE A 310 -11.32 7.09 -20.04
N PRO A 311 -10.91 5.85 -19.75
CA PRO A 311 -9.57 5.39 -20.08
C PRO A 311 -9.24 5.54 -21.57
N ALA A 312 -8.00 5.92 -21.85
CA ALA A 312 -7.52 6.08 -23.23
C ALA A 312 -7.41 4.75 -23.98
N ASP A 313 -7.13 3.69 -23.24
CA ASP A 313 -7.02 2.34 -23.80
C ASP A 313 -8.41 1.73 -24.04
N ARG A 314 -8.84 1.77 -25.30
CA ARG A 314 -10.10 1.20 -25.78
C ARG A 314 -9.91 -0.22 -26.35
N SER A 315 -8.81 -0.87 -26.06
CA SER A 315 -8.34 -2.05 -26.81
C SER A 315 -9.19 -3.32 -26.65
N MET A 316 -10.03 -3.44 -25.63
CA MET A 316 -10.92 -4.59 -25.45
C MET A 316 -12.34 -4.18 -25.10
N ILE A 317 -13.23 -4.22 -26.09
CA ILE A 317 -14.68 -4.10 -25.87
C ILE A 317 -15.18 -5.42 -25.29
N ILE A 318 -15.83 -5.36 -24.14
CA ILE A 318 -16.46 -6.50 -23.46
C ILE A 318 -17.96 -6.27 -23.40
N VAL A 319 -18.71 -7.32 -23.68
CA VAL A 319 -20.16 -7.32 -23.50
C VAL A 319 -20.50 -8.16 -22.28
N ARG A 320 -21.14 -7.56 -21.30
CA ARG A 320 -21.68 -8.25 -20.12
C ARG A 320 -23.17 -8.41 -20.26
N ALA A 321 -23.66 -9.63 -20.10
CA ALA A 321 -25.08 -9.97 -20.10
C ALA A 321 -25.49 -10.47 -18.72
N ASP A 322 -26.59 -9.90 -18.18
CA ASP A 322 -27.17 -10.27 -16.89
C ASP A 322 -28.25 -11.34 -17.13
N ILE A 323 -27.89 -12.61 -17.03
CA ILE A 323 -28.77 -13.73 -17.32
C ILE A 323 -29.63 -14.05 -16.10
N PRO A 324 -30.98 -13.97 -16.22
CA PRO A 324 -31.85 -14.35 -15.11
C PRO A 324 -31.65 -15.81 -14.67
N SER A 325 -31.72 -16.06 -13.37
CA SER A 325 -31.58 -17.43 -12.79
C SER A 325 -32.51 -18.44 -13.41
N ALA A 326 -33.71 -18.04 -13.82
CA ALA A 326 -34.69 -18.89 -14.51
C ALA A 326 -34.25 -19.38 -15.89
N GLY A 327 -33.25 -18.76 -16.54
CA GLY A 327 -32.76 -19.08 -17.88
C GLY A 327 -31.40 -19.75 -17.91
N VAL A 328 -30.57 -19.58 -16.87
CA VAL A 328 -29.14 -19.94 -16.86
C VAL A 328 -28.86 -21.43 -17.13
N GLY A 329 -29.76 -22.33 -16.69
CA GLY A 329 -29.60 -23.77 -16.89
C GLY A 329 -29.46 -24.22 -18.36
N ARG A 330 -29.86 -23.38 -19.34
CA ARG A 330 -29.77 -23.64 -20.79
C ARG A 330 -28.61 -22.92 -21.46
N VAL A 331 -27.95 -22.00 -20.74
CA VAL A 331 -26.85 -21.19 -21.27
C VAL A 331 -25.54 -21.96 -21.12
N ARG A 332 -24.73 -21.97 -22.16
CA ARG A 332 -23.42 -22.63 -22.22
C ARG A 332 -22.40 -21.73 -22.91
N VAL A 333 -21.14 -21.84 -22.48
CA VAL A 333 -20.01 -21.19 -23.17
C VAL A 333 -19.95 -21.63 -24.62
N GLY A 334 -19.68 -20.71 -25.54
CA GLY A 334 -19.59 -20.89 -26.96
C GLY A 334 -20.92 -20.74 -27.75
N GLN A 335 -22.06 -20.53 -27.08
CA GLN A 335 -23.33 -20.26 -27.72
C GLN A 335 -23.33 -18.91 -28.45
N GLU A 336 -24.02 -18.85 -29.59
CA GLU A 336 -24.20 -17.62 -30.36
C GLU A 336 -25.20 -16.68 -29.67
N VAL A 337 -24.91 -15.38 -29.74
CA VAL A 337 -25.70 -14.32 -29.15
C VAL A 337 -25.96 -13.24 -30.19
N ASN A 338 -27.22 -12.81 -30.30
CA ASN A 338 -27.61 -11.66 -31.09
C ASN A 338 -27.87 -10.49 -30.14
N ILE A 339 -27.09 -9.42 -30.28
CA ILE A 339 -27.16 -8.24 -29.40
C ILE A 339 -27.90 -7.13 -30.15
N LYS A 340 -28.92 -6.59 -29.50
CA LYS A 340 -29.74 -5.47 -29.98
C LYS A 340 -29.45 -4.27 -29.05
N LEU A 341 -28.87 -3.20 -29.59
CA LEU A 341 -28.55 -2.00 -28.86
C LEU A 341 -29.75 -1.07 -28.73
N SER A 342 -29.94 -0.52 -27.54
CA SER A 342 -31.07 0.42 -27.28
C SER A 342 -30.95 1.72 -28.06
N GLY A 343 -29.74 2.23 -28.29
CA GLY A 343 -29.47 3.45 -29.07
C GLY A 343 -29.49 3.27 -30.58
N PHE A 344 -29.55 2.03 -31.09
CA PHE A 344 -29.50 1.69 -32.53
C PHE A 344 -30.61 0.70 -32.86
N PRO A 345 -31.80 1.16 -33.35
CA PRO A 345 -32.89 0.26 -33.66
C PRO A 345 -32.48 -0.85 -34.60
N TYR A 346 -32.65 -2.10 -34.17
CA TYR A 346 -32.15 -3.27 -34.87
C TYR A 346 -32.80 -3.49 -36.27
N MET A 347 -33.96 -2.92 -36.53
CA MET A 347 -34.59 -2.96 -37.85
C MET A 347 -33.88 -2.09 -38.89
N GLU A 348 -33.21 -1.03 -38.46
CA GLU A 348 -32.49 -0.10 -39.33
C GLU A 348 -31.00 -0.41 -39.35
N PHE A 349 -30.43 -0.68 -38.19
CA PHE A 349 -28.96 -0.86 -38.02
C PHE A 349 -28.52 -2.34 -38.00
N GLY A 350 -29.48 -3.27 -37.79
CA GLY A 350 -29.16 -4.69 -37.63
C GLY A 350 -28.78 -5.04 -36.20
N MET A 351 -28.20 -6.23 -35.98
CA MET A 351 -27.79 -6.77 -34.68
C MET A 351 -26.29 -7.02 -34.67
N ILE A 352 -25.66 -6.99 -33.52
CA ILE A 352 -24.25 -7.39 -33.37
C ILE A 352 -24.22 -8.86 -33.00
N LYS A 353 -23.31 -9.62 -33.61
CA LYS A 353 -23.10 -11.04 -33.31
C LYS A 353 -21.99 -11.23 -32.30
N GLY A 354 -22.28 -12.06 -31.29
CA GLY A 354 -21.31 -12.45 -30.26
C GLY A 354 -21.35 -13.93 -29.94
N LYS A 355 -20.40 -14.38 -29.14
CA LYS A 355 -20.35 -15.72 -28.54
C LYS A 355 -20.08 -15.62 -27.06
N ILE A 356 -20.74 -16.44 -26.26
CA ILE A 356 -20.48 -16.53 -24.82
C ILE A 356 -19.05 -17.02 -24.60
N ARG A 357 -18.24 -16.17 -23.95
CA ARG A 357 -16.86 -16.45 -23.54
C ARG A 357 -16.78 -17.13 -22.19
N SER A 358 -17.50 -16.56 -21.21
CA SER A 358 -17.53 -17.05 -19.84
C SER A 358 -18.91 -16.89 -19.22
N LEU A 359 -19.18 -17.66 -18.17
CA LEU A 359 -20.41 -17.59 -17.37
C LEU A 359 -20.01 -17.67 -15.90
N SER A 360 -20.51 -16.75 -15.08
CA SER A 360 -20.26 -16.77 -13.64
C SER A 360 -20.83 -18.05 -13.01
N LEU A 361 -20.13 -18.61 -12.03
CA LEU A 361 -20.56 -19.81 -11.29
C LEU A 361 -21.52 -19.47 -10.14
N VAL A 362 -21.53 -18.20 -9.71
CA VAL A 362 -22.31 -17.71 -8.57
C VAL A 362 -23.21 -16.57 -9.03
N PRO A 363 -24.51 -16.56 -8.67
CA PRO A 363 -25.39 -15.44 -8.98
C PRO A 363 -25.06 -14.22 -8.11
N ALA A 364 -25.18 -13.03 -8.69
CA ALA A 364 -25.20 -11.76 -7.98
C ALA A 364 -26.57 -11.13 -8.19
N ASN A 365 -27.32 -10.82 -7.11
CA ASN A 365 -28.67 -10.24 -7.18
C ASN A 365 -29.62 -11.01 -8.12
N ASP A 366 -29.69 -12.35 -8.02
CA ASP A 366 -30.52 -13.27 -8.83
C ASP A 366 -30.18 -13.31 -10.33
N VAL A 367 -29.05 -12.75 -10.75
CA VAL A 367 -28.58 -12.82 -12.14
C VAL A 367 -27.17 -13.46 -12.19
N TYR A 368 -26.92 -14.18 -13.29
CA TYR A 368 -25.61 -14.71 -13.62
C TYR A 368 -24.97 -13.83 -14.70
N ILE A 369 -23.72 -13.43 -14.48
CA ILE A 369 -22.99 -12.60 -15.44
C ILE A 369 -22.36 -13.48 -16.52
N ALA A 370 -22.67 -13.22 -17.77
CA ALA A 370 -21.97 -13.82 -18.91
C ALA A 370 -21.16 -12.75 -19.64
N GLU A 371 -19.93 -13.09 -19.98
CA GLU A 371 -19.10 -12.30 -20.88
C GLU A 371 -19.27 -12.82 -22.30
N ILE A 372 -19.44 -11.89 -23.24
CA ILE A 372 -19.69 -12.20 -24.65
C ILE A 372 -18.60 -11.53 -25.49
N ASP A 373 -17.89 -12.32 -26.28
CA ASP A 373 -16.96 -11.83 -27.30
C ASP A 373 -17.71 -11.45 -28.55
N LEU A 374 -17.41 -10.30 -29.10
CA LEU A 374 -17.95 -9.84 -30.37
C LEU A 374 -17.22 -10.51 -31.54
N VAL A 375 -17.94 -11.19 -32.41
CA VAL A 375 -17.34 -11.95 -33.56
C VAL A 375 -16.70 -11.02 -34.59
N ASN A 376 -17.35 -9.90 -34.88
CA ASN A 376 -16.90 -8.91 -35.88
C ASN A 376 -16.74 -7.50 -35.26
N GLY A 377 -16.35 -7.42 -33.97
CA GLY A 377 -16.31 -6.14 -33.25
C GLY A 377 -17.69 -5.45 -33.25
N MET A 378 -17.71 -4.13 -33.40
CA MET A 378 -18.95 -3.34 -33.40
C MET A 378 -19.67 -3.31 -34.75
N ARG A 379 -19.39 -4.24 -35.64
CA ARG A 379 -20.03 -4.35 -36.96
C ARG A 379 -21.32 -5.13 -36.88
N SER A 380 -22.40 -4.52 -37.38
CA SER A 380 -23.73 -5.11 -37.37
C SER A 380 -23.94 -6.16 -38.47
N THR A 381 -25.06 -6.94 -38.42
CA THR A 381 -25.49 -7.87 -39.45
C THR A 381 -25.79 -7.21 -40.79
N TYR A 382 -26.00 -5.90 -40.84
CA TYR A 382 -26.18 -5.11 -42.06
C TYR A 382 -24.88 -4.49 -42.59
N ASN A 383 -23.72 -4.92 -42.04
CA ASN A 383 -22.38 -4.39 -42.38
C ASN A 383 -22.19 -2.91 -42.06
N ILE A 384 -22.89 -2.38 -41.07
CA ILE A 384 -22.75 -1.02 -40.59
C ILE A 384 -21.82 -1.05 -39.40
N ASP A 385 -20.75 -0.21 -39.41
CA ASP A 385 -19.87 -0.04 -38.25
C ASP A 385 -20.53 0.94 -37.29
N LEU A 386 -20.85 0.45 -36.08
CA LEU A 386 -21.51 1.25 -35.04
C LEU A 386 -20.44 1.93 -34.20
N ASN A 387 -20.54 3.25 -34.04
CA ASN A 387 -19.61 3.99 -33.19
C ASN A 387 -19.79 3.56 -31.73
N PHE A 388 -18.72 3.09 -31.13
CA PHE A 388 -18.70 2.74 -29.71
C PHE A 388 -18.68 4.00 -28.85
N ILE A 389 -19.66 4.10 -27.95
CA ILE A 389 -19.71 5.08 -26.88
C ILE A 389 -19.44 4.35 -25.56
N SER A 390 -18.80 4.98 -24.59
CA SER A 390 -18.20 4.35 -23.38
C SER A 390 -19.03 3.29 -22.67
N GLU A 391 -20.37 3.43 -22.65
CA GLU A 391 -21.31 2.43 -22.16
C GLU A 391 -22.53 2.40 -23.08
N MET A 392 -22.84 1.25 -23.60
CA MET A 392 -24.02 1.04 -24.46
C MET A 392 -24.87 -0.07 -23.87
N THR A 393 -26.13 0.20 -23.63
CA THR A 393 -27.09 -0.77 -23.13
C THR A 393 -27.89 -1.41 -24.26
N GLY A 394 -28.38 -2.62 -24.02
CA GLY A 394 -29.20 -3.34 -24.98
C GLY A 394 -29.77 -4.64 -24.43
N THR A 395 -30.20 -5.49 -25.34
CA THR A 395 -30.66 -6.85 -25.03
C THR A 395 -29.90 -7.89 -25.85
N ALA A 396 -29.49 -8.99 -25.21
CA ALA A 396 -28.90 -10.14 -25.86
C ALA A 396 -29.91 -11.28 -25.97
N ASP A 397 -30.08 -11.78 -27.16
CA ASP A 397 -30.83 -13.01 -27.44
C ASP A 397 -29.84 -14.16 -27.58
N ILE A 398 -29.67 -14.93 -26.51
CA ILE A 398 -28.75 -16.07 -26.43
C ILE A 398 -29.44 -17.26 -27.07
N ILE A 399 -28.86 -17.80 -28.16
CA ILE A 399 -29.38 -18.94 -28.89
C ILE A 399 -28.97 -20.21 -28.12
N THR A 400 -29.93 -20.85 -27.46
CA THR A 400 -29.67 -22.02 -26.63
C THR A 400 -29.78 -23.32 -27.50
N GLU A 401 -30.84 -24.06 -27.40
CA GLU A 401 -31.00 -25.30 -28.13
C GLU A 401 -31.94 -25.12 -29.34
N LYS A 402 -31.61 -25.75 -30.46
CA LYS A 402 -32.54 -25.87 -31.57
C LYS A 402 -33.56 -26.96 -31.23
N SER A 403 -34.73 -26.57 -30.71
CA SER A 403 -35.81 -27.52 -30.46
C SER A 403 -36.69 -27.68 -31.72
N ARG A 404 -37.03 -28.92 -32.05
CA ARG A 404 -37.98 -29.19 -33.15
C ARG A 404 -39.37 -28.76 -32.72
N LEU A 405 -40.13 -28.17 -33.62
CA LEU A 405 -41.47 -27.62 -33.38
C LEU A 405 -42.44 -28.66 -32.79
N ILE A 406 -42.27 -29.93 -33.14
CA ILE A 406 -43.05 -31.07 -32.63
C ILE A 406 -42.95 -31.23 -31.10
N TYR A 407 -41.77 -30.93 -30.48
CA TYR A 407 -41.60 -31.02 -29.02
C TYR A 407 -42.43 -30.00 -28.26
N ARG A 408 -42.78 -28.89 -28.87
CA ARG A 408 -43.60 -27.84 -28.22
C ARG A 408 -45.07 -28.28 -28.09
N PHE A 409 -45.54 -29.14 -28.99
CA PHE A 409 -46.89 -29.74 -28.93
C PHE A 409 -46.92 -30.95 -27.97
N ILE A 410 -45.84 -31.69 -27.85
CA ILE A 410 -45.77 -32.91 -27.03
C ILE A 410 -45.46 -32.66 -25.56
N LYS A 411 -44.67 -31.57 -25.25
CA LYS A 411 -44.31 -31.24 -23.86
C LYS A 411 -45.50 -30.97 -22.93
N PRO A 412 -46.55 -30.20 -23.34
CA PRO A 412 -47.73 -29.99 -22.49
C PRO A 412 -48.53 -31.28 -22.26
N LEU A 413 -48.61 -32.17 -23.27
CA LEU A 413 -49.29 -33.46 -23.14
C LEU A 413 -48.57 -34.43 -22.18
N LYS A 414 -47.24 -34.38 -22.11
CA LYS A 414 -46.47 -35.16 -21.13
C LYS A 414 -46.57 -34.59 -19.69
N ALA A 415 -46.91 -33.31 -19.52
CA ALA A 415 -47.13 -32.71 -18.23
C ALA A 415 -48.51 -32.99 -17.63
N LEU A 416 -49.49 -33.33 -18.50
CA LEU A 416 -50.87 -33.71 -18.09
C LEU A 416 -50.98 -35.20 -17.75
N GLY A 417 -49.96 -36.02 -18.00
CA GLY A 417 -49.91 -37.45 -17.74
C GLY A 417 -49.03 -37.89 -16.57
N ARG A 418 -48.72 -36.95 -15.64
CA ARG A 418 -48.06 -37.22 -14.36
C ARG A 418 -48.94 -36.83 -13.19
#